data_cb5e4ffb696ebb603c6f2fd2072db7e5
#
_entry.id   cb5e4ffb696ebb603c6f2fd2072db7e5
#
_cell.length_a   1.000
_cell.length_b   1.000
_cell.length_c   1.000
_cell.angle_alpha   90.00
_cell.angle_beta   90.00
_cell.angle_gamma   90.00
#
_symmetry.space_group_name_H-M   'P 1'
#
loop_
_entity.id
_entity.type
_entity.pdbx_description
1 polymer ?
#
loop_
_entity_poly.entity_id
_entity_poly.type
_entity_poly.pdbx_seq_one_letter_code
_entity_poly.pdbx_strand_id
1 'polypeptide(L)'
;ALPKDEQNDALKSAQYDQWRNKAISDPYEPGSVFKIITLSAALDSNTTTLGDTFECPGYIMVGDRKISCWKTTGHGSQTLGDAIKNSCNPAFITIGLHMGLKNFVSYFEAFGLSEKTGIDLPGEATSIYHNPDTMSEIDLASSSFGQTFKVTPIQLTTAVCAAVNGGNLYEPYIVEKVVASDGTVVMQKEPNLVSQVISADPSATVCTLLEKVVSEGSGKTA
;
A
#
# COMPACT_ATOMS: atom_id res chain seq x y z
N ALA A 1 1.45 42.63 7.12
CA ALA A 1 0.80 41.82 8.16
C ALA A 1 -0.65 41.66 7.77
N LEU A 2 -1.22 40.46 7.94
CA LEU A 2 -2.64 40.17 7.68
C LEU A 2 -3.54 40.94 8.67
N PRO A 3 -4.80 41.26 8.30
CA PRO A 3 -5.81 41.76 9.23
C PRO A 3 -5.95 40.87 10.47
N LYS A 4 -6.39 41.42 11.63
CA LYS A 4 -6.47 40.63 12.88
C LYS A 4 -7.42 39.45 12.85
N ASP A 5 -8.51 39.53 12.11
CA ASP A 5 -9.47 38.46 11.85
C ASP A 5 -8.84 37.35 11.03
N GLU A 6 -8.14 37.66 9.95
CA GLU A 6 -7.39 36.71 9.15
C GLU A 6 -6.24 36.06 9.94
N GLN A 7 -5.56 36.79 10.83
CA GLN A 7 -4.56 36.22 11.73
C GLN A 7 -5.17 35.24 12.72
N ASN A 8 -6.35 35.53 13.25
CA ASN A 8 -7.06 34.64 14.17
C ASN A 8 -7.53 33.36 13.46
N ASP A 9 -8.02 33.47 12.23
CA ASP A 9 -8.44 32.31 11.47
C ASP A 9 -7.26 31.46 11.00
N ALA A 10 -6.14 32.08 10.63
CA ALA A 10 -4.89 31.37 10.34
C ALA A 10 -4.35 30.63 11.59
N LEU A 11 -4.44 31.25 12.76
CA LEU A 11 -4.01 30.63 14.03
C LEU A 11 -4.91 29.43 14.39
N LYS A 12 -6.23 29.57 14.26
CA LYS A 12 -7.17 28.46 14.48
C LYS A 12 -6.92 27.31 13.51
N SER A 13 -6.74 27.62 12.22
CA SER A 13 -6.41 26.60 11.21
C SER A 13 -5.13 25.85 11.57
N ALA A 14 -4.07 26.56 11.96
CA ALA A 14 -2.81 25.96 12.38
C ALA A 14 -2.96 25.07 13.64
N GLN A 15 -3.84 25.46 14.58
CA GLN A 15 -4.15 24.64 15.76
C GLN A 15 -4.91 23.36 15.36
N TYR A 16 -5.90 23.45 14.49
CA TYR A 16 -6.61 22.26 13.98
C TYR A 16 -5.66 21.32 13.23
N ASP A 17 -4.72 21.86 12.45
CA ASP A 17 -3.72 21.08 11.73
C ASP A 17 -2.75 20.34 12.68
N GLN A 18 -2.45 20.91 13.86
CA GLN A 18 -1.67 20.22 14.90
C GLN A 18 -2.42 19.05 15.54
N TRP A 19 -3.74 19.17 15.69
CA TRP A 19 -4.58 18.11 16.26
C TRP A 19 -4.93 17.01 15.27
N ARG A 20 -4.73 17.27 13.98
CA ARG A 20 -5.03 16.31 12.91
C ARG A 20 -4.01 15.19 12.92
N ASN A 21 -4.50 13.96 13.10
CA ASN A 21 -3.66 12.77 12.99
C ASN A 21 -3.53 12.38 11.51
N LYS A 22 -2.44 12.83 10.88
CA LYS A 22 -2.17 12.59 9.45
C LYS A 22 -2.10 11.11 9.09
N ALA A 23 -1.71 10.24 10.03
CA ALA A 23 -1.60 8.81 9.77
C ALA A 23 -2.94 8.14 9.46
N ILE A 24 -4.05 8.72 9.96
CA ILE A 24 -5.40 8.17 9.76
C ILE A 24 -6.30 9.07 8.92
N SER A 25 -5.96 10.38 8.79
CA SER A 25 -6.85 11.38 8.18
C SER A 25 -6.42 11.85 6.81
N ASP A 26 -5.18 11.56 6.35
CA ASP A 26 -4.61 12.11 5.12
C ASP A 26 -4.35 11.01 4.08
N PRO A 27 -5.31 10.72 3.18
CA PRO A 27 -5.08 9.79 2.09
C PRO A 27 -4.06 10.36 1.08
N TYR A 28 -3.12 9.53 0.66
CA TYR A 28 -2.08 9.88 -0.30
C TYR A 28 -1.85 8.74 -1.30
N GLU A 29 -1.23 9.04 -2.43
CA GLU A 29 -0.79 8.01 -3.37
C GLU A 29 0.40 7.24 -2.79
N PRO A 30 0.29 5.93 -2.52
CA PRO A 30 1.33 5.16 -1.82
C PRO A 30 2.61 4.99 -2.64
N GLY A 31 2.54 5.20 -3.95
CA GLY A 31 3.67 5.02 -4.84
C GLY A 31 4.26 3.62 -4.74
N SER A 32 5.58 3.52 -4.89
CA SER A 32 6.28 2.22 -4.99
C SER A 32 6.16 1.31 -3.77
N VAL A 33 5.73 1.80 -2.61
CA VAL A 33 5.45 0.95 -1.45
C VAL A 33 4.30 -0.02 -1.75
N PHE A 34 3.33 0.41 -2.56
CA PHE A 34 2.21 -0.43 -2.99
C PHE A 34 2.61 -1.66 -3.81
N LYS A 35 3.80 -1.64 -4.43
CA LYS A 35 4.32 -2.81 -5.15
C LYS A 35 4.45 -4.06 -4.27
N ILE A 36 4.55 -3.90 -2.94
CA ILE A 36 4.51 -5.00 -1.98
C ILE A 36 3.17 -5.72 -2.07
N ILE A 37 2.07 -4.97 -2.13
CA ILE A 37 0.72 -5.52 -2.23
C ILE A 37 0.49 -6.17 -3.59
N THR A 38 0.88 -5.50 -4.68
CA THR A 38 0.80 -6.06 -6.04
C THR A 38 1.61 -7.36 -6.17
N LEU A 39 2.83 -7.40 -5.60
CA LEU A 39 3.67 -8.60 -5.58
C LEU A 39 3.01 -9.74 -4.80
N SER A 40 2.49 -9.43 -3.61
CA SER A 40 1.82 -10.40 -2.74
C SER A 40 0.60 -11.03 -3.43
N ALA A 41 -0.24 -10.20 -4.02
CA ALA A 41 -1.41 -10.62 -4.78
C ALA A 41 -1.05 -11.47 -5.99
N ALA A 42 -0.02 -11.07 -6.74
CA ALA A 42 0.42 -11.78 -7.94
C ALA A 42 1.05 -13.15 -7.64
N LEU A 43 1.79 -13.27 -6.54
CA LEU A 43 2.33 -14.55 -6.08
C LEU A 43 1.22 -15.46 -5.57
N ASP A 44 0.29 -14.97 -4.77
CA ASP A 44 -0.79 -15.77 -4.19
C ASP A 44 -1.79 -16.24 -5.26
N SER A 45 -2.09 -15.39 -6.26
CA SER A 45 -2.92 -15.76 -7.40
C SER A 45 -2.20 -16.62 -8.46
N ASN A 46 -0.92 -16.95 -8.27
CA ASN A 46 -0.06 -17.62 -9.23
C ASN A 46 0.02 -16.90 -10.59
N THR A 47 -0.18 -15.59 -10.62
CA THR A 47 -0.05 -14.78 -11.84
C THR A 47 1.42 -14.55 -12.21
N THR A 48 2.31 -14.55 -11.19
CA THR A 48 3.76 -14.50 -11.39
C THR A 48 4.47 -15.48 -10.45
N THR A 49 5.67 -15.88 -10.86
CA THR A 49 6.53 -16.81 -10.13
C THR A 49 7.95 -16.26 -9.99
N LEU A 50 8.76 -16.85 -9.13
CA LEU A 50 10.18 -16.48 -8.97
C LEU A 50 11.02 -16.74 -10.26
N GLY A 51 10.52 -17.59 -11.16
CA GLY A 51 11.17 -17.90 -12.44
C GLY A 51 10.90 -16.90 -13.55
N ASP A 52 9.96 -15.99 -13.36
CA ASP A 52 9.57 -15.03 -14.39
C ASP A 52 10.63 -13.94 -14.58
N THR A 53 10.73 -13.46 -15.82
CA THR A 53 11.62 -12.39 -16.23
C THR A 53 10.84 -11.24 -16.88
N PHE A 54 11.34 -10.03 -16.70
CA PHE A 54 10.69 -8.80 -17.15
C PHE A 54 11.68 -7.92 -17.89
N GLU A 55 11.27 -7.38 -19.04
CA GLU A 55 12.06 -6.43 -19.82
C GLU A 55 11.69 -4.99 -19.44
N CYS A 56 12.70 -4.16 -19.21
CA CYS A 56 12.53 -2.74 -18.93
C CYS A 56 13.44 -1.88 -19.82
N PRO A 57 12.94 -1.40 -20.96
CA PRO A 57 13.69 -0.47 -21.82
C PRO A 57 13.64 0.99 -21.30
N GLY A 58 13.13 1.22 -20.07
CA GLY A 58 12.94 2.54 -19.47
C GLY A 58 11.50 3.04 -19.57
N TYR A 59 10.60 2.31 -20.21
CA TYR A 59 9.17 2.60 -20.32
C TYR A 59 8.40 1.35 -20.72
N ILE A 60 7.07 1.46 -20.67
CA ILE A 60 6.12 0.50 -21.24
C ILE A 60 5.00 1.27 -21.95
N MET A 61 4.48 0.71 -23.02
CA MET A 61 3.26 1.21 -23.69
C MET A 61 2.05 0.47 -23.13
N VAL A 62 1.02 1.21 -22.73
CA VAL A 62 -0.29 0.68 -22.32
C VAL A 62 -1.32 1.37 -23.20
N GLY A 63 -1.89 0.65 -24.15
CA GLY A 63 -2.65 1.26 -25.23
C GLY A 63 -1.78 2.25 -26.01
N ASP A 64 -2.24 3.48 -26.10
CA ASP A 64 -1.56 4.62 -26.74
C ASP A 64 -0.67 5.43 -25.78
N ARG A 65 -0.63 5.10 -24.48
CA ARG A 65 0.11 5.85 -23.47
C ARG A 65 1.44 5.23 -23.13
N LYS A 66 2.47 6.08 -23.10
CA LYS A 66 3.80 5.75 -22.63
C LYS A 66 3.91 6.02 -21.13
N ILE A 67 4.17 4.96 -20.32
CA ILE A 67 4.44 5.08 -18.89
C ILE A 67 5.93 4.83 -18.65
N SER A 68 6.62 5.81 -18.09
CA SER A 68 8.07 5.77 -17.91
C SER A 68 8.47 5.06 -16.62
N CYS A 69 9.60 4.37 -16.67
CA CYS A 69 10.31 3.95 -15.47
C CYS A 69 11.04 5.14 -14.84
N TRP A 70 11.29 5.11 -13.54
CA TRP A 70 12.13 6.10 -12.88
C TRP A 70 13.57 6.07 -13.46
N LYS A 71 14.06 4.89 -13.84
CA LYS A 71 15.30 4.73 -14.60
C LYS A 71 15.00 4.78 -16.09
N THR A 72 15.11 5.95 -16.68
CA THR A 72 14.73 6.21 -18.08
C THR A 72 15.58 5.46 -19.11
N THR A 73 16.81 5.06 -18.73
CA THR A 73 17.69 4.21 -19.56
C THR A 73 17.32 2.73 -19.51
N GLY A 74 16.35 2.37 -18.66
CA GLY A 74 15.89 1.00 -18.47
C GLY A 74 16.74 0.18 -17.50
N HIS A 75 16.15 -0.94 -17.06
CA HIS A 75 16.84 -1.94 -16.24
C HIS A 75 17.31 -3.15 -17.07
N GLY A 76 16.87 -3.24 -18.34
CA GLY A 76 17.08 -4.41 -19.19
C GLY A 76 16.24 -5.60 -18.72
N SER A 77 16.73 -6.80 -19.02
CA SER A 77 16.12 -8.05 -18.53
C SER A 77 16.42 -8.26 -17.06
N GLN A 78 15.41 -8.60 -16.28
CA GLN A 78 15.49 -8.74 -14.83
C GLN A 78 14.53 -9.81 -14.32
N THR A 79 14.93 -10.53 -13.28
CA THR A 79 14.06 -11.47 -12.56
C THR A 79 13.00 -10.74 -11.75
N LEU A 80 12.00 -11.45 -11.22
CA LEU A 80 11.02 -10.87 -10.28
C LEU A 80 11.72 -10.24 -9.07
N GLY A 81 12.75 -10.91 -8.52
CA GLY A 81 13.54 -10.38 -7.41
C GLY A 81 14.30 -9.09 -7.77
N ASP A 82 14.83 -8.99 -8.99
CA ASP A 82 15.46 -7.74 -9.45
C ASP A 82 14.41 -6.65 -9.71
N ALA A 83 13.25 -7.01 -10.22
CA ALA A 83 12.17 -6.06 -10.50
C ALA A 83 11.68 -5.35 -9.23
N ILE A 84 11.48 -6.08 -8.11
CA ILE A 84 11.12 -5.47 -6.83
C ILE A 84 12.30 -4.70 -6.22
N LYS A 85 13.50 -5.27 -6.21
CA LYS A 85 14.75 -4.65 -5.73
C LYS A 85 15.02 -3.31 -6.40
N ASN A 86 14.84 -3.23 -7.71
CA ASN A 86 15.02 -2.05 -8.54
C ASN A 86 13.78 -1.13 -8.54
N SER A 87 12.68 -1.50 -7.90
CA SER A 87 11.41 -0.77 -7.96
C SER A 87 10.96 -0.45 -9.40
N CYS A 88 11.04 -1.42 -10.30
CA CYS A 88 10.82 -1.25 -11.73
C CYS A 88 9.33 -1.06 -12.07
N ASN A 89 8.93 0.12 -12.58
CA ASN A 89 7.54 0.38 -12.95
C ASN A 89 7.04 -0.52 -14.10
N PRO A 90 7.76 -0.67 -15.25
CA PRO A 90 7.32 -1.55 -16.33
C PRO A 90 7.05 -2.99 -15.88
N ALA A 91 7.90 -3.56 -15.03
CA ALA A 91 7.68 -4.92 -14.51
C ALA A 91 6.38 -5.02 -13.71
N PHE A 92 6.12 -4.07 -12.79
CA PHE A 92 4.90 -4.09 -11.98
C PHE A 92 3.64 -3.76 -12.77
N ILE A 93 3.73 -2.95 -13.82
CA ILE A 93 2.64 -2.75 -14.79
C ILE A 93 2.33 -4.06 -15.50
N THR A 94 3.35 -4.76 -16.00
CA THR A 94 3.18 -6.07 -16.65
C THR A 94 2.53 -7.09 -15.70
N ILE A 95 2.98 -7.16 -14.44
CA ILE A 95 2.40 -8.04 -13.42
C ILE A 95 0.92 -7.69 -13.18
N GLY A 96 0.60 -6.42 -12.98
CA GLY A 96 -0.78 -5.99 -12.73
C GLY A 96 -1.72 -6.24 -13.92
N LEU A 97 -1.25 -6.00 -15.14
CA LEU A 97 -2.02 -6.29 -16.35
C LEU A 97 -2.25 -7.81 -16.53
N HIS A 98 -1.24 -8.64 -16.26
CA HIS A 98 -1.39 -10.09 -16.28
C HIS A 98 -2.35 -10.59 -15.19
N MET A 99 -2.31 -10.04 -13.99
CA MET A 99 -3.25 -10.35 -12.91
C MET A 99 -4.68 -9.99 -13.29
N GLY A 100 -4.85 -8.93 -14.06
CA GLY A 100 -6.13 -8.44 -14.56
C GLY A 100 -6.94 -7.71 -13.49
N LEU A 101 -7.90 -6.92 -13.95
CA LEU A 101 -8.68 -6.01 -13.12
C LEU A 101 -9.42 -6.72 -11.98
N LYS A 102 -10.07 -7.84 -12.28
CA LYS A 102 -10.87 -8.56 -11.29
C LYS A 102 -10.04 -9.02 -10.09
N ASN A 103 -8.88 -9.66 -10.34
CA ASN A 103 -8.01 -10.11 -9.27
C ASN A 103 -7.39 -8.91 -8.53
N PHE A 104 -6.93 -7.87 -9.25
CA PHE A 104 -6.37 -6.67 -8.65
C PHE A 104 -7.35 -6.04 -7.65
N VAL A 105 -8.61 -5.82 -8.05
CA VAL A 105 -9.65 -5.25 -7.18
C VAL A 105 -9.95 -6.18 -6.00
N SER A 106 -10.09 -7.48 -6.23
CA SER A 106 -10.34 -8.45 -5.15
C SER A 106 -9.26 -8.43 -4.08
N TYR A 107 -7.97 -8.36 -4.46
CA TYR A 107 -6.88 -8.24 -3.48
C TYR A 107 -6.79 -6.85 -2.86
N PHE A 108 -7.08 -5.78 -3.59
CA PHE A 108 -7.16 -4.43 -3.03
C PHE A 108 -8.17 -4.36 -1.88
N GLU A 109 -9.35 -4.95 -2.07
CA GLU A 109 -10.38 -5.06 -1.06
C GLU A 109 -9.97 -6.01 0.09
N ALA A 110 -9.44 -7.20 -0.24
CA ALA A 110 -9.01 -8.18 0.75
C ALA A 110 -7.93 -7.63 1.70
N PHE A 111 -7.00 -6.82 1.19
CA PHE A 111 -6.00 -6.13 2.01
C PHE A 111 -6.56 -4.95 2.83
N GLY A 112 -7.89 -4.73 2.83
CA GLY A 112 -8.56 -3.68 3.61
C GLY A 112 -8.33 -2.26 3.09
N LEU A 113 -7.94 -2.10 1.82
CA LEU A 113 -7.59 -0.80 1.25
C LEU A 113 -8.81 -0.01 0.76
N SER A 114 -9.98 -0.62 0.63
CA SER A 114 -11.24 0.01 0.24
C SER A 114 -12.04 0.55 1.44
N GLU A 115 -11.76 0.06 2.64
CA GLU A 115 -12.53 0.34 3.85
C GLU A 115 -11.66 1.01 4.92
N LYS A 116 -12.30 1.56 5.95
CA LYS A 116 -11.61 2.01 7.16
C LYS A 116 -11.02 0.82 7.90
N THR A 117 -9.87 1.02 8.54
CA THR A 117 -9.21 -0.04 9.31
C THR A 117 -9.93 -0.39 10.62
N GLY A 118 -10.79 0.52 11.11
CA GLY A 118 -11.46 0.36 12.40
C GLY A 118 -10.58 0.72 13.60
N ILE A 119 -9.45 1.42 13.39
CA ILE A 119 -8.59 1.88 14.49
C ILE A 119 -9.40 2.68 15.51
N ASP A 120 -9.12 2.49 16.79
CA ASP A 120 -9.80 3.11 17.94
C ASP A 120 -9.46 4.61 18.13
N LEU A 121 -9.30 5.34 17.02
CA LEU A 121 -9.06 6.78 16.98
C LEU A 121 -10.13 7.49 16.15
N PRO A 122 -10.57 8.68 16.54
CA PRO A 122 -11.54 9.47 15.78
C PRO A 122 -10.89 10.10 14.54
N GLY A 123 -11.68 10.28 13.48
CA GLY A 123 -11.27 11.02 12.30
C GLY A 123 -10.56 10.20 11.22
N GLU A 124 -10.71 8.88 11.23
CA GLU A 124 -10.21 8.02 10.16
C GLU A 124 -10.91 8.34 8.83
N ALA A 125 -10.10 8.66 7.81
CA ALA A 125 -10.58 8.92 6.46
C ALA A 125 -10.77 7.62 5.68
N THR A 126 -11.60 7.66 4.64
CA THR A 126 -11.73 6.59 3.65
C THR A 126 -10.70 6.78 2.53
N SER A 127 -10.34 5.68 1.88
CA SER A 127 -9.56 5.70 0.64
C SER A 127 -10.33 6.36 -0.51
N ILE A 128 -9.59 6.80 -1.52
CA ILE A 128 -10.13 7.32 -2.78
C ILE A 128 -9.56 6.43 -3.89
N TYR A 129 -10.41 5.65 -4.53
CA TYR A 129 -9.98 4.70 -5.57
C TYR A 129 -11.01 4.65 -6.72
N HIS A 130 -10.59 4.05 -7.83
CA HIS A 130 -11.42 3.93 -9.01
C HIS A 130 -12.63 3.02 -8.76
N ASN A 131 -13.76 3.38 -9.36
CA ASN A 131 -14.89 2.45 -9.44
C ASN A 131 -14.47 1.25 -10.32
N PRO A 132 -14.51 0.01 -9.79
CA PRO A 132 -14.11 -1.18 -10.53
C PRO A 132 -14.82 -1.36 -11.88
N ASP A 133 -16.09 -0.96 -11.97
CA ASP A 133 -16.90 -1.12 -13.19
C ASP A 133 -16.46 -0.18 -14.34
N THR A 134 -15.73 0.88 -14.01
CA THR A 134 -15.28 1.90 -14.99
C THR A 134 -13.76 2.03 -15.09
N MET A 135 -13.03 1.24 -14.31
CA MET A 135 -11.57 1.25 -14.27
C MET A 135 -10.98 0.80 -15.61
N SER A 136 -10.19 1.65 -16.24
CA SER A 136 -9.53 1.36 -17.51
C SER A 136 -8.24 0.54 -17.33
N GLU A 137 -7.71 -0.02 -18.42
CA GLU A 137 -6.41 -0.70 -18.45
C GLU A 137 -5.27 0.24 -18.00
N ILE A 138 -5.34 1.53 -18.32
CA ILE A 138 -4.36 2.54 -17.91
C ILE A 138 -4.45 2.80 -16.40
N ASP A 139 -5.66 2.82 -15.84
CA ASP A 139 -5.85 2.97 -14.40
C ASP A 139 -5.29 1.75 -13.65
N LEU A 140 -5.55 0.54 -14.14
CA LEU A 140 -4.96 -0.69 -13.60
C LEU A 140 -3.44 -0.67 -13.66
N ALA A 141 -2.87 -0.28 -14.81
CA ALA A 141 -1.42 -0.16 -14.99
C ALA A 141 -0.82 0.82 -13.97
N SER A 142 -1.43 2.00 -13.80
CA SER A 142 -0.96 3.02 -12.85
C SER A 142 -1.14 2.58 -11.40
N SER A 143 -2.26 1.95 -11.07
CA SER A 143 -2.54 1.42 -9.74
C SER A 143 -1.57 0.31 -9.34
N SER A 144 -1.08 -0.49 -10.29
CA SER A 144 -0.15 -1.60 -10.01
C SER A 144 1.17 -1.18 -9.37
N PHE A 145 1.56 0.09 -9.50
CA PHE A 145 2.73 0.65 -8.82
C PHE A 145 2.40 1.80 -7.88
N GLY A 146 1.12 1.93 -7.48
CA GLY A 146 0.67 2.79 -6.38
C GLY A 146 0.34 4.22 -6.75
N GLN A 147 -0.12 4.47 -7.98
CA GLN A 147 -0.60 5.78 -8.42
C GLN A 147 -2.08 5.74 -8.81
N THR A 148 -2.69 6.92 -8.94
CA THR A 148 -4.10 7.14 -9.33
C THR A 148 -5.17 6.71 -8.32
N PHE A 149 -4.78 6.31 -7.12
CA PHE A 149 -5.67 6.12 -5.97
C PHE A 149 -4.99 6.63 -4.69
N LYS A 150 -5.76 6.82 -3.62
CA LYS A 150 -5.24 7.30 -2.35
C LYS A 150 -5.71 6.42 -1.21
N VAL A 151 -4.79 6.08 -0.31
CA VAL A 151 -5.05 5.36 0.95
C VAL A 151 -4.39 6.09 2.10
N THR A 152 -4.90 5.90 3.32
CA THR A 152 -4.25 6.47 4.50
C THR A 152 -2.97 5.71 4.85
N PRO A 153 -2.01 6.35 5.55
CA PRO A 153 -0.82 5.65 6.04
C PRO A 153 -1.15 4.41 6.88
N ILE A 154 -2.21 4.46 7.71
CA ILE A 154 -2.60 3.30 8.53
C ILE A 154 -3.12 2.15 7.67
N GLN A 155 -3.95 2.41 6.65
CA GLN A 155 -4.42 1.38 5.71
C GLN A 155 -3.23 0.70 5.03
N LEU A 156 -2.29 1.49 4.50
CA LEU A 156 -1.11 0.93 3.83
C LEU A 156 -0.23 0.12 4.79
N THR A 157 0.00 0.64 6.00
CA THR A 157 0.78 -0.07 7.02
C THR A 157 0.15 -1.40 7.39
N THR A 158 -1.15 -1.42 7.63
CA THR A 158 -1.91 -2.64 7.98
C THR A 158 -1.85 -3.66 6.84
N ALA A 159 -2.00 -3.22 5.60
CA ALA A 159 -1.87 -4.07 4.41
C ALA A 159 -0.46 -4.66 4.25
N VAL A 160 0.59 -3.84 4.45
CA VAL A 160 1.99 -4.31 4.39
C VAL A 160 2.27 -5.29 5.53
N CYS A 161 1.77 -5.04 6.75
CA CYS A 161 1.87 -6.00 7.84
C CYS A 161 1.23 -7.35 7.47
N ALA A 162 0.05 -7.34 6.85
CA ALA A 162 -0.58 -8.58 6.39
C ALA A 162 0.27 -9.29 5.32
N ALA A 163 0.89 -8.55 4.40
CA ALA A 163 1.75 -9.13 3.37
C ALA A 163 2.97 -9.90 3.95
N VAL A 164 3.45 -9.56 5.16
CA VAL A 164 4.69 -10.11 5.73
C VAL A 164 4.51 -10.94 7.02
N ASN A 165 3.28 -11.13 7.49
CA ASN A 165 2.98 -11.86 8.74
C ASN A 165 2.27 -13.20 8.52
N GLY A 166 2.39 -13.80 7.33
CA GLY A 166 1.67 -15.02 6.97
C GLY A 166 0.32 -14.76 6.29
N GLY A 167 0.07 -13.53 5.87
CA GLY A 167 -1.16 -13.12 5.18
C GLY A 167 -2.30 -12.68 6.09
N ASN A 168 -2.07 -12.45 7.37
CA ASN A 168 -3.11 -12.17 8.34
C ASN A 168 -3.36 -10.67 8.47
N LEU A 169 -4.56 -10.21 8.10
CA LEU A 169 -5.00 -8.83 8.27
C LEU A 169 -5.64 -8.68 9.65
N TYR A 170 -5.05 -7.82 10.48
CA TYR A 170 -5.55 -7.48 11.82
C TYR A 170 -6.12 -6.08 11.86
N GLU A 171 -7.15 -5.88 12.69
CA GLU A 171 -7.63 -4.56 13.06
C GLU A 171 -6.59 -3.84 13.92
N PRO A 172 -6.07 -2.66 13.51
CA PRO A 172 -5.12 -1.92 14.32
C PRO A 172 -5.79 -1.27 15.54
N TYR A 173 -5.06 -1.15 16.65
CA TYR A 173 -5.53 -0.45 17.84
C TYR A 173 -4.37 0.23 18.57
N ILE A 174 -4.68 1.26 19.35
CA ILE A 174 -3.74 2.03 20.20
C ILE A 174 -3.93 1.68 21.66
N VAL A 175 -5.21 1.52 22.09
CA VAL A 175 -5.53 1.25 23.49
C VAL A 175 -5.53 -0.26 23.74
N GLU A 176 -4.48 -0.76 24.36
CA GLU A 176 -4.38 -2.19 24.77
C GLU A 176 -5.33 -2.50 25.92
N LYS A 177 -5.31 -1.67 26.98
CA LYS A 177 -6.21 -1.84 28.14
C LYS A 177 -6.51 -0.55 28.87
N VAL A 178 -7.65 -0.54 29.56
CA VAL A 178 -8.05 0.52 30.49
C VAL A 178 -8.15 -0.07 31.88
N VAL A 179 -7.47 0.59 32.85
CA VAL A 179 -7.42 0.15 34.25
C VAL A 179 -8.01 1.24 35.13
N ALA A 180 -8.92 0.90 36.01
CA ALA A 180 -9.49 1.81 37.00
C ALA A 180 -8.48 2.15 38.10
N SER A 181 -8.76 3.20 38.91
CA SER A 181 -7.86 3.67 39.97
C SER A 181 -7.60 2.64 41.09
N ASP A 182 -8.49 1.64 41.24
CA ASP A 182 -8.35 0.55 42.18
C ASP A 182 -7.55 -0.67 41.64
N GLY A 183 -7.04 -0.56 40.38
CA GLY A 183 -6.32 -1.62 39.70
C GLY A 183 -7.22 -2.60 38.89
N THR A 184 -8.51 -2.43 38.92
CA THR A 184 -9.43 -3.28 38.15
C THR A 184 -9.27 -3.02 36.65
N VAL A 185 -9.08 -4.08 35.85
CA VAL A 185 -9.08 -3.97 34.37
C VAL A 185 -10.52 -3.78 33.90
N VAL A 186 -10.82 -2.60 33.36
CA VAL A 186 -12.14 -2.24 32.86
C VAL A 186 -12.34 -2.73 31.41
N MET A 187 -11.26 -2.68 30.62
CA MET A 187 -11.25 -3.12 29.23
C MET A 187 -9.84 -3.65 28.89
N GLN A 188 -9.81 -4.74 28.16
CA GLN A 188 -8.60 -5.24 27.52
C GLN A 188 -8.92 -5.63 26.09
N LYS A 189 -8.14 -5.14 25.12
CA LYS A 189 -8.29 -5.47 23.71
C LYS A 189 -7.36 -6.63 23.37
N GLU A 190 -7.91 -7.62 22.68
CA GLU A 190 -7.13 -8.71 22.10
C GLU A 190 -6.98 -8.46 20.58
N PRO A 191 -5.91 -8.96 19.94
CA PRO A 191 -5.75 -8.85 18.50
C PRO A 191 -6.96 -9.44 17.76
N ASN A 192 -7.60 -8.62 16.93
CA ASN A 192 -8.75 -9.04 16.13
C ASN A 192 -8.28 -9.37 14.70
N LEU A 193 -8.27 -10.66 14.35
CA LEU A 193 -8.00 -11.13 13.00
C LEU A 193 -9.25 -10.86 12.13
N VAL A 194 -9.10 -9.97 11.14
CA VAL A 194 -10.17 -9.67 10.17
C VAL A 194 -10.28 -10.78 9.13
N SER A 195 -9.15 -11.16 8.52
CA SER A 195 -9.09 -12.22 7.51
C SER A 195 -7.65 -12.66 7.25
N GLN A 196 -7.48 -13.80 6.56
CA GLN A 196 -6.23 -14.16 5.90
C GLN A 196 -6.35 -13.75 4.43
N VAL A 197 -5.53 -12.80 3.98
CA VAL A 197 -5.65 -12.16 2.66
C VAL A 197 -4.79 -12.81 1.59
N ILE A 198 -3.68 -13.47 1.99
CA ILE A 198 -2.82 -14.30 1.16
C ILE A 198 -2.37 -15.52 1.96
N SER A 199 -1.91 -16.54 1.27
CA SER A 199 -1.36 -17.76 1.88
C SER A 199 0.01 -17.49 2.53
N ALA A 200 0.43 -18.36 3.44
CA ALA A 200 1.69 -18.21 4.18
C ALA A 200 2.94 -18.31 3.29
N ASP A 201 2.93 -19.16 2.27
CA ASP A 201 4.08 -19.35 1.36
C ASP A 201 4.37 -18.11 0.51
N PRO A 202 3.39 -17.46 -0.17
CA PRO A 202 3.56 -16.15 -0.78
C PRO A 202 4.08 -15.08 0.18
N SER A 203 3.54 -15.02 1.40
CA SER A 203 4.01 -14.09 2.43
C SER A 203 5.49 -14.29 2.77
N ALA A 204 5.93 -15.53 3.00
CA ALA A 204 7.34 -15.86 3.26
C ALA A 204 8.23 -15.49 2.07
N THR A 205 7.75 -15.71 0.84
CA THR A 205 8.45 -15.33 -0.39
C THR A 205 8.62 -13.81 -0.47
N VAL A 206 7.56 -13.05 -0.18
CA VAL A 206 7.59 -11.58 -0.13
C VAL A 206 8.62 -11.10 0.89
N CYS A 207 8.67 -11.65 2.11
CA CYS A 207 9.67 -11.30 3.12
C CYS A 207 11.10 -11.49 2.58
N THR A 208 11.39 -12.62 1.93
CA THR A 208 12.71 -12.90 1.35
C THR A 208 13.09 -11.90 0.25
N LEU A 209 12.11 -11.52 -0.59
CA LEU A 209 12.35 -10.53 -1.65
C LEU A 209 12.55 -9.12 -1.10
N LEU A 210 11.82 -8.74 -0.05
CA LEU A 210 11.95 -7.42 0.59
C LEU A 210 13.27 -7.27 1.35
N GLU A 211 13.82 -8.35 1.92
CA GLU A 211 15.17 -8.33 2.49
C GLU A 211 16.22 -7.87 1.45
N LYS A 212 16.11 -8.37 0.21
CA LYS A 212 17.00 -7.93 -0.89
C LYS A 212 16.79 -6.47 -1.28
N VAL A 213 15.58 -5.92 -1.14
CA VAL A 213 15.33 -4.48 -1.39
C VAL A 213 16.15 -3.62 -0.44
N VAL A 214 16.24 -4.02 0.84
CA VAL A 214 16.99 -3.28 1.87
C VAL A 214 18.49 -3.56 1.80
N SER A 215 18.89 -4.82 1.61
CA SER A 215 20.33 -5.19 1.61
C SER A 215 21.06 -4.78 0.33
N GLU A 216 20.41 -4.86 -0.84
CA GLU A 216 21.05 -4.71 -2.14
C GLU A 216 20.38 -3.67 -3.05
N GLY A 217 19.16 -3.22 -2.73
CA GLY A 217 18.28 -2.49 -3.63
C GLY A 217 18.06 -1.02 -3.29
N SER A 218 16.89 -0.53 -3.71
CA SER A 218 16.46 0.87 -3.55
C SER A 218 16.20 1.29 -2.10
N GLY A 219 16.04 0.34 -1.17
CA GLY A 219 15.86 0.58 0.27
C GLY A 219 17.18 0.65 1.07
N LYS A 220 18.33 0.60 0.43
CA LYS A 220 19.65 0.49 1.10
C LYS A 220 20.04 1.69 1.98
N THR A 221 19.36 2.81 1.80
CA THR A 221 19.58 4.06 2.57
C THR A 221 18.43 4.36 3.53
N ALA A 222 17.48 3.47 3.69
CA ALA A 222 16.35 3.62 4.59
C ALA A 222 16.72 3.31 6.04
#